data_7b109e24c2c46570324727e71c762d8b
#
_entry.id   7b109e24c2c46570324727e71c762d8b
#
_cell.length_a   1.000
_cell.length_b   1.000
_cell.length_c   1.000
_cell.angle_alpha   90.00
_cell.angle_beta   90.00
_cell.angle_gamma   90.00
#
_symmetry.space_group_name_H-M   'P 1'
#
loop_
_entity.id
_entity.type
_entity.pdbx_description
1 polymer ?
#
loop_
_entity_poly.entity_id
_entity_poly.type
_entity_poly.pdbx_seq_one_letter_code
_entity_poly.pdbx_strand_id
1 'polypeptide(L)'
;MKKFLSILLALTMLCTVLTSCGGSDSSTDDSSSDGETTDEPMKVALVVNQPFGDKGSMDDLAAGADRAAEDFGVEVYKLESDTATFEDDIRAMCQQGYDLIVTTFGYMQDATIAVSQEYPDTMFCAVYQTINDGDTKYPNVWDIEFHGEQAFYIAGYMAGLYTKSGTVGIQVGGEEPSPKAEANGFMEGVLASNPNASVDFAYAGGYGDPATAKEKALAMIANGCDFIQNDSGASNAGVVEAAMENGILTAGEITDYWDTYNGFMGIIGIGFGNVAYDAIESLVNGSYPGGEHSIYGLAEGGYYMDWDSYERYAEANPDFSEVIEAGKAVEEKIKSGEITVDYNTDEPNWSSIVG
;
A
#
# COMPACT_ATOMS: atom_id res chain seq x y z
N MET A 1 11.43 58.31 10.48
CA MET A 1 10.90 59.57 9.87
C MET A 1 9.76 59.21 8.92
N LYS A 2 8.62 59.85 9.23
CA LYS A 2 7.46 60.13 8.33
C LYS A 2 6.76 58.93 7.70
N LYS A 3 5.54 58.63 7.92
CA LYS A 3 4.22 59.22 8.24
C LYS A 3 3.17 58.51 7.39
N PHE A 4 2.14 57.94 8.06
CA PHE A 4 0.70 58.03 7.85
C PHE A 4 0.15 58.13 6.42
N LEU A 5 -0.84 57.28 6.06
CA LEU A 5 -2.21 57.76 5.91
C LEU A 5 -3.23 56.62 5.81
N SER A 6 -4.19 56.64 6.74
CA SER A 6 -5.43 55.90 6.72
C SER A 6 -6.42 56.60 5.76
N ILE A 7 -7.26 55.85 5.05
CA ILE A 7 -8.60 56.33 4.58
C ILE A 7 -9.61 55.23 4.78
N LEU A 8 -10.51 55.54 5.69
CA LEU A 8 -11.80 54.94 6.00
C LEU A 8 -12.86 55.57 5.08
N LEU A 9 -13.70 54.80 4.41
CA LEU A 9 -15.00 55.34 3.97
C LEU A 9 -16.10 54.30 4.06
N ALA A 10 -17.15 54.74 4.73
CA ALA A 10 -18.32 53.99 5.17
C ALA A 10 -19.46 54.05 4.16
N LEU A 11 -20.33 53.05 4.23
CA LEU A 11 -21.78 53.06 4.27
C LEU A 11 -22.56 53.76 3.12
N THR A 12 -23.43 53.03 2.42
CA THR A 12 -24.87 53.43 2.30
C THR A 12 -25.76 52.22 1.98
N MET A 13 -26.66 51.96 2.91
CA MET A 13 -27.94 51.21 2.76
C MET A 13 -28.86 51.95 1.79
N LEU A 14 -29.59 51.23 0.93
CA LEU A 14 -30.85 51.74 0.43
C LEU A 14 -31.87 50.59 0.28
N CYS A 15 -32.83 50.55 1.21
CA CYS A 15 -34.06 49.78 1.14
C CYS A 15 -35.03 50.48 0.17
N THR A 16 -35.65 49.72 -0.73
CA THR A 16 -36.94 50.16 -1.30
C THR A 16 -37.93 49.00 -1.25
N VAL A 17 -38.94 49.20 -0.40
CA VAL A 17 -40.18 48.43 -0.36
C VAL A 17 -41.17 49.05 -1.36
N LEU A 18 -41.76 48.23 -2.20
CA LEU A 18 -43.01 48.60 -2.88
C LEU A 18 -43.97 47.42 -2.84
N THR A 19 -45.02 47.59 -2.06
CA THR A 19 -46.24 46.81 -2.04
C THR A 19 -47.13 47.17 -3.23
N SER A 20 -47.71 46.18 -3.89
CA SER A 20 -49.01 46.37 -4.59
C SER A 20 -49.79 45.06 -4.60
N CYS A 21 -51.04 45.16 -4.12
CA CYS A 21 -52.08 44.13 -4.10
C CYS A 21 -52.79 43.98 -5.46
N GLY A 22 -53.26 42.76 -5.74
CA GLY A 22 -54.58 42.58 -6.34
C GLY A 22 -54.67 41.59 -7.50
N GLY A 23 -55.49 40.52 -7.31
CA GLY A 23 -56.23 39.86 -8.39
C GLY A 23 -56.04 38.34 -8.50
N SER A 24 -57.05 37.60 -8.07
CA SER A 24 -57.27 36.15 -8.23
C SER A 24 -57.24 35.72 -9.70
N ASP A 25 -56.60 34.61 -10.02
CA ASP A 25 -57.27 33.51 -10.72
C ASP A 25 -56.43 32.23 -10.72
N SER A 26 -57.11 31.13 -10.60
CA SER A 26 -56.66 29.76 -10.52
C SER A 26 -56.04 29.25 -11.82
N SER A 27 -54.83 28.72 -11.76
CA SER A 27 -54.38 27.64 -12.62
C SER A 27 -53.27 26.83 -11.95
N THR A 28 -53.48 25.54 -11.90
CA THR A 28 -52.55 24.50 -11.51
C THR A 28 -51.27 24.65 -12.32
N ASP A 29 -50.18 24.95 -11.64
CA ASP A 29 -48.84 24.79 -12.21
C ASP A 29 -48.04 23.85 -11.32
N ASP A 30 -47.60 22.82 -12.02
CA ASP A 30 -46.69 21.79 -11.62
C ASP A 30 -45.32 22.44 -11.37
N SER A 31 -45.05 22.81 -10.13
CA SER A 31 -43.70 23.27 -9.78
C SER A 31 -42.84 22.07 -9.48
N SER A 32 -42.20 21.57 -10.54
CA SER A 32 -40.91 20.86 -10.40
C SER A 32 -39.95 21.84 -9.70
N SER A 33 -39.76 21.63 -8.42
CA SER A 33 -38.63 22.20 -7.70
C SER A 33 -37.38 21.44 -8.18
N ASP A 34 -36.70 21.97 -9.17
CA ASP A 34 -35.27 21.72 -9.36
C ASP A 34 -34.58 22.25 -8.09
N GLY A 35 -34.48 21.40 -7.08
CA GLY A 35 -33.54 21.55 -6.01
C GLY A 35 -32.16 21.27 -6.63
N GLU A 36 -31.41 22.30 -7.00
CA GLU A 36 -29.97 22.20 -7.04
C GLU A 36 -29.54 21.80 -5.62
N THR A 37 -29.42 20.49 -5.40
CA THR A 37 -28.59 19.98 -4.30
C THR A 37 -27.16 20.32 -4.76
N THR A 38 -26.59 21.39 -4.21
CA THR A 38 -25.15 21.54 -4.15
C THR A 38 -24.69 20.45 -3.20
N ASP A 39 -24.52 19.22 -3.70
CA ASP A 39 -23.85 18.17 -2.95
C ASP A 39 -22.44 18.69 -2.69
N GLU A 40 -22.15 18.99 -1.43
CA GLU A 40 -20.76 19.24 -1.02
C GLU A 40 -19.96 18.00 -1.39
N PRO A 41 -18.72 18.15 -1.90
CA PRO A 41 -17.92 17.01 -2.26
C PRO A 41 -17.69 16.11 -1.03
N MET A 42 -17.73 14.80 -1.23
CA MET A 42 -17.35 13.85 -0.18
C MET A 42 -15.93 14.12 0.28
N LYS A 43 -15.70 13.94 1.59
CA LYS A 43 -14.41 14.21 2.23
C LYS A 43 -13.76 12.92 2.70
N VAL A 44 -12.50 12.74 2.33
CA VAL A 44 -11.69 11.58 2.68
C VAL A 44 -10.47 12.04 3.47
N ALA A 45 -10.19 11.40 4.60
CA ALA A 45 -8.98 11.63 5.37
C ALA A 45 -8.07 10.39 5.32
N LEU A 46 -6.82 10.57 4.90
CA LEU A 46 -5.76 9.59 5.11
C LEU A 46 -5.09 9.93 6.45
N VAL A 47 -5.27 9.07 7.45
CA VAL A 47 -4.62 9.20 8.77
C VAL A 47 -3.58 8.11 8.87
N VAL A 48 -2.31 8.49 8.77
CA VAL A 48 -1.20 7.55 8.67
C VAL A 48 -0.15 7.81 9.74
N ASN A 49 0.60 6.79 10.12
CA ASN A 49 1.63 6.89 11.16
C ASN A 49 3.06 6.98 10.62
N GLN A 50 3.21 6.96 9.32
CA GLN A 50 4.49 7.16 8.63
C GLN A 50 4.43 8.45 7.82
N PRO A 51 5.56 9.12 7.61
CA PRO A 51 5.55 10.38 6.87
C PRO A 51 5.25 10.17 5.38
N PHE A 52 4.55 11.11 4.78
CA PHE A 52 4.50 11.25 3.33
C PHE A 52 5.85 11.71 2.78
N GLY A 53 6.17 11.38 1.53
CA GLY A 53 7.49 11.63 0.94
C GLY A 53 8.48 10.49 1.20
N ASP A 54 7.99 9.34 1.64
CA ASP A 54 8.77 8.13 1.92
C ASP A 54 9.25 7.41 0.64
N LYS A 55 8.67 7.78 -0.52
CA LYS A 55 8.84 7.07 -1.81
C LYS A 55 8.43 5.59 -1.72
N GLY A 56 7.51 5.28 -0.85
CA GLY A 56 7.04 3.95 -0.51
C GLY A 56 5.53 3.91 -0.34
N SER A 57 5.07 3.16 0.68
CA SER A 57 3.65 2.85 0.90
C SER A 57 2.78 4.09 1.11
N MET A 58 3.28 5.13 1.81
CA MET A 58 2.47 6.32 2.08
C MET A 58 2.33 7.21 0.85
N ASP A 59 3.38 7.31 0.03
CA ASP A 59 3.30 8.03 -1.25
C ASP A 59 2.40 7.29 -2.24
N ASP A 60 2.43 5.96 -2.28
CA ASP A 60 1.53 5.16 -3.12
C ASP A 60 0.07 5.31 -2.66
N LEU A 61 -0.20 5.21 -1.33
CA LEU A 61 -1.54 5.46 -0.75
C LEU A 61 -2.06 6.85 -1.15
N ALA A 62 -1.22 7.87 -1.02
CA ALA A 62 -1.56 9.23 -1.36
C ALA A 62 -1.83 9.40 -2.87
N ALA A 63 -1.01 8.79 -3.71
CA ALA A 63 -1.18 8.84 -5.17
C ALA A 63 -2.50 8.17 -5.62
N GLY A 64 -2.87 7.05 -5.02
CA GLY A 64 -4.16 6.39 -5.28
C GLY A 64 -5.35 7.25 -4.88
N ALA A 65 -5.29 7.87 -3.69
CA ALA A 65 -6.33 8.78 -3.23
C ALA A 65 -6.43 10.06 -4.08
N ASP A 66 -5.29 10.64 -4.49
CA ASP A 66 -5.27 11.81 -5.37
C ASP A 66 -5.87 11.50 -6.74
N ARG A 67 -5.57 10.32 -7.31
CA ARG A 67 -6.17 9.83 -8.55
C ARG A 67 -7.69 9.68 -8.42
N ALA A 68 -8.16 9.08 -7.32
CA ALA A 68 -9.60 8.98 -7.04
C ALA A 68 -10.25 10.37 -6.86
N ALA A 69 -9.54 11.33 -6.25
CA ALA A 69 -10.02 12.71 -6.12
C ALA A 69 -10.21 13.38 -7.49
N GLU A 70 -9.28 13.15 -8.43
CA GLU A 70 -9.41 13.66 -9.80
C GLU A 70 -10.58 13.01 -10.54
N ASP A 71 -10.78 11.71 -10.40
CA ASP A 71 -11.81 10.95 -11.12
C ASP A 71 -13.21 11.18 -10.58
N PHE A 72 -13.37 11.32 -9.26
CA PHE A 72 -14.67 11.36 -8.57
C PHE A 72 -15.02 12.70 -7.94
N GLY A 73 -14.09 13.65 -7.90
CA GLY A 73 -14.34 14.98 -7.34
C GLY A 73 -14.46 15.01 -5.82
N VAL A 74 -13.85 14.08 -5.10
CA VAL A 74 -13.79 14.07 -3.64
C VAL A 74 -12.66 14.96 -3.11
N GLU A 75 -12.79 15.44 -1.88
CA GLU A 75 -11.73 16.19 -1.18
C GLU A 75 -10.89 15.24 -0.34
N VAL A 76 -9.58 15.19 -0.59
CA VAL A 76 -8.63 14.35 0.16
C VAL A 76 -7.78 15.18 1.10
N TYR A 77 -7.75 14.83 2.37
CA TYR A 77 -6.88 15.39 3.40
C TYR A 77 -5.88 14.34 3.89
N LYS A 78 -4.63 14.73 4.06
CA LYS A 78 -3.53 13.87 4.47
C LYS A 78 -3.03 14.30 5.83
N LEU A 79 -3.03 13.38 6.81
CA LEU A 79 -2.62 13.62 8.20
C LEU A 79 -1.61 12.58 8.63
N GLU A 80 -0.41 13.03 8.97
CA GLU A 80 0.58 12.23 9.70
C GLU A 80 0.24 12.27 11.19
N SER A 81 0.08 11.11 11.82
CA SER A 81 -0.33 10.95 13.21
C SER A 81 0.68 10.15 14.01
N ASP A 82 0.79 10.44 15.29
CA ASP A 82 1.66 9.73 16.22
C ASP A 82 0.91 8.65 17.02
N THR A 83 1.58 7.60 17.44
CA THR A 83 1.01 6.51 18.24
C THR A 83 0.24 7.00 19.47
N ALA A 84 0.67 8.10 20.07
CA ALA A 84 0.02 8.67 21.25
C ALA A 84 -1.29 9.42 20.93
N THR A 85 -1.55 9.77 19.67
CA THR A 85 -2.67 10.62 19.23
C THR A 85 -3.58 9.96 18.20
N PHE A 86 -3.33 8.73 17.75
CA PHE A 86 -4.12 8.05 16.73
C PHE A 86 -5.62 8.18 16.95
N GLU A 87 -6.10 7.81 18.13
CA GLU A 87 -7.52 7.83 18.46
C GLU A 87 -8.12 9.25 18.43
N ASP A 88 -7.37 10.23 18.96
CA ASP A 88 -7.81 11.63 18.97
C ASP A 88 -7.82 12.24 17.56
N ASP A 89 -6.82 11.91 16.73
CA ASP A 89 -6.71 12.40 15.36
C ASP A 89 -7.80 11.79 14.46
N ILE A 90 -8.05 10.48 14.56
CA ILE A 90 -9.15 9.80 13.85
C ILE A 90 -10.50 10.41 14.27
N ARG A 91 -10.73 10.59 15.59
CA ARG A 91 -11.94 11.19 16.11
C ARG A 91 -12.13 12.64 15.63
N ALA A 92 -11.04 13.40 15.53
CA ALA A 92 -11.09 14.77 15.02
C ALA A 92 -11.53 14.84 13.55
N MET A 93 -11.14 13.86 12.72
CA MET A 93 -11.62 13.78 11.33
C MET A 93 -13.13 13.48 11.29
N CYS A 94 -13.62 12.54 12.09
CA CYS A 94 -15.06 12.27 12.20
C CYS A 94 -15.84 13.53 12.61
N GLN A 95 -15.35 14.29 13.61
CA GLN A 95 -15.99 15.53 14.08
C GLN A 95 -16.00 16.64 13.02
N GLN A 96 -15.08 16.63 12.07
CA GLN A 96 -15.01 17.57 10.96
C GLN A 96 -15.87 17.13 9.76
N GLY A 97 -16.59 16.00 9.89
CA GLY A 97 -17.53 15.51 8.88
C GLY A 97 -16.83 14.90 7.67
N TYR A 98 -15.74 14.15 7.88
CA TYR A 98 -15.18 13.30 6.85
C TYR A 98 -16.05 12.06 6.67
N ASP A 99 -16.32 11.70 5.41
CA ASP A 99 -17.18 10.57 5.04
C ASP A 99 -16.43 9.24 5.10
N LEU A 100 -15.13 9.26 4.76
CA LEU A 100 -14.23 8.12 4.80
C LEU A 100 -12.93 8.49 5.51
N ILE A 101 -12.47 7.60 6.40
CA ILE A 101 -11.16 7.69 7.04
C ILE A 101 -10.37 6.44 6.70
N VAL A 102 -9.21 6.63 6.09
CA VAL A 102 -8.25 5.56 5.77
C VAL A 102 -7.18 5.54 6.85
N THR A 103 -6.99 4.40 7.50
CA THR A 103 -5.95 4.15 8.50
C THR A 103 -5.01 3.04 8.03
N THR A 104 -3.78 3.01 8.53
CA THR A 104 -2.75 2.09 8.02
C THR A 104 -2.07 1.31 9.13
N PHE A 105 -1.75 0.04 8.83
CA PHE A 105 -1.02 -0.91 9.66
C PHE A 105 -1.68 -1.32 10.99
N GLY A 106 -1.34 -2.50 11.48
CA GLY A 106 -1.95 -3.14 12.64
C GLY A 106 -1.85 -2.35 13.95
N TYR A 107 -0.87 -1.47 14.12
CA TYR A 107 -0.77 -0.64 15.33
C TYR A 107 -1.81 0.49 15.42
N MET A 108 -2.52 0.83 14.34
CA MET A 108 -3.67 1.74 14.36
C MET A 108 -5.02 1.00 14.58
N GLN A 109 -5.02 -0.33 14.57
CA GLN A 109 -6.22 -1.15 14.59
C GLN A 109 -7.14 -0.86 15.79
N ASP A 110 -6.59 -0.82 17.00
CA ASP A 110 -7.40 -0.58 18.22
C ASP A 110 -8.06 0.81 18.18
N ALA A 111 -7.34 1.83 17.71
CA ALA A 111 -7.86 3.18 17.56
C ALA A 111 -8.95 3.25 16.49
N THR A 112 -8.75 2.57 15.35
CA THR A 112 -9.75 2.46 14.27
C THR A 112 -11.03 1.82 14.78
N ILE A 113 -10.93 0.69 15.49
CA ILE A 113 -12.07 -0.01 16.10
C ILE A 113 -12.80 0.91 17.10
N ALA A 114 -12.06 1.54 18.01
CA ALA A 114 -12.66 2.37 19.07
C ALA A 114 -13.47 3.51 18.46
N VAL A 115 -12.88 4.27 17.52
CA VAL A 115 -13.55 5.44 16.93
C VAL A 115 -14.68 5.06 15.96
N SER A 116 -14.54 3.94 15.22
CA SER A 116 -15.59 3.47 14.31
C SER A 116 -16.91 3.18 15.04
N GLN A 117 -16.85 2.72 16.29
CA GLN A 117 -18.03 2.48 17.12
C GLN A 117 -18.70 3.78 17.63
N GLU A 118 -17.92 4.86 17.79
CA GLU A 118 -18.43 6.17 18.20
C GLU A 118 -19.11 6.90 17.02
N TYR A 119 -18.68 6.63 15.78
CA TYR A 119 -19.11 7.31 14.56
C TYR A 119 -19.64 6.33 13.51
N PRO A 120 -20.81 5.71 13.72
CA PRO A 120 -21.33 4.66 12.85
C PRO A 120 -21.69 5.13 11.43
N ASP A 121 -21.84 6.44 11.22
CA ASP A 121 -22.15 7.03 9.92
C ASP A 121 -20.89 7.39 9.10
N THR A 122 -19.70 7.36 9.71
CA THR A 122 -18.41 7.53 9.03
C THR A 122 -17.88 6.17 8.60
N MET A 123 -17.40 6.04 7.36
CA MET A 123 -16.77 4.81 6.85
C MET A 123 -15.29 4.80 7.18
N PHE A 124 -14.74 3.61 7.39
CA PHE A 124 -13.32 3.40 7.73
C PHE A 124 -12.72 2.34 6.81
N CYS A 125 -11.65 2.67 6.11
CA CYS A 125 -10.82 1.72 5.39
C CYS A 125 -9.54 1.46 6.20
N ALA A 126 -9.40 0.24 6.69
CA ALA A 126 -8.29 -0.19 7.54
C ALA A 126 -7.27 -0.98 6.72
N VAL A 127 -6.28 -0.28 6.17
CA VAL A 127 -5.29 -0.84 5.23
C VAL A 127 -4.17 -1.54 6.00
N TYR A 128 -3.87 -2.78 5.62
CA TYR A 128 -2.88 -3.63 6.29
C TYR A 128 -3.27 -3.88 7.76
N GLN A 129 -4.55 -4.17 7.98
CA GLN A 129 -5.14 -4.48 9.29
C GLN A 129 -6.08 -5.68 9.14
N THR A 130 -6.32 -6.39 10.25
CA THR A 130 -7.22 -7.54 10.32
C THR A 130 -8.24 -7.27 11.43
N ILE A 131 -9.43 -6.79 11.05
CA ILE A 131 -10.47 -6.33 11.99
C ILE A 131 -11.71 -7.22 11.91
N ASN A 132 -12.21 -7.48 10.71
CA ASN A 132 -13.46 -8.18 10.48
C ASN A 132 -13.29 -9.65 10.07
N ASP A 133 -12.16 -10.29 10.30
CA ASP A 133 -11.97 -11.70 9.96
C ASP A 133 -12.68 -12.65 10.96
N GLY A 134 -12.92 -12.19 12.19
CA GLY A 134 -13.57 -12.95 13.26
C GLY A 134 -15.09 -12.87 13.32
N ASP A 135 -15.66 -13.34 14.43
CA ASP A 135 -17.11 -13.33 14.69
C ASP A 135 -17.67 -11.91 14.95
N THR A 136 -16.84 -11.00 15.44
CA THR A 136 -17.23 -9.61 15.69
C THR A 136 -17.03 -8.79 14.42
N LYS A 137 -18.10 -8.12 13.99
CA LYS A 137 -18.08 -7.28 12.78
C LYS A 137 -18.33 -5.83 13.12
N TYR A 138 -17.62 -4.93 12.46
CA TYR A 138 -17.77 -3.47 12.56
C TYR A 138 -18.34 -2.97 11.22
N PRO A 139 -19.66 -2.70 11.13
CA PRO A 139 -20.36 -2.57 9.86
C PRO A 139 -19.95 -1.37 9.00
N ASN A 140 -19.22 -0.43 9.55
CA ASN A 140 -18.67 0.74 8.86
C ASN A 140 -17.15 0.66 8.65
N VAL A 141 -16.53 -0.48 8.96
CA VAL A 141 -15.11 -0.73 8.71
C VAL A 141 -14.95 -1.74 7.60
N TRP A 142 -14.16 -1.42 6.60
CA TRP A 142 -13.61 -2.35 5.63
C TRP A 142 -12.14 -2.49 5.88
N ASP A 143 -11.68 -3.70 6.21
CA ASP A 143 -10.28 -3.96 6.48
C ASP A 143 -9.66 -4.87 5.42
N ILE A 144 -8.41 -4.57 5.12
CA ILE A 144 -7.65 -5.22 4.06
C ILE A 144 -6.37 -5.82 4.64
N GLU A 145 -6.24 -7.13 4.49
CA GLU A 145 -5.01 -7.87 4.70
C GLU A 145 -4.28 -8.05 3.37
N PHE A 146 -2.97 -7.86 3.37
CA PHE A 146 -2.14 -8.03 2.18
C PHE A 146 -1.44 -9.39 2.19
N HIS A 147 -1.49 -10.09 1.06
CA HIS A 147 -0.86 -11.38 0.84
C HIS A 147 0.21 -11.30 -0.25
N GLY A 148 1.48 -11.25 0.15
CA GLY A 148 2.63 -11.04 -0.74
C GLY A 148 3.27 -12.33 -1.27
N GLU A 149 2.98 -13.52 -0.69
CA GLU A 149 3.64 -14.79 -0.99
C GLU A 149 3.65 -15.13 -2.48
N GLN A 150 2.62 -14.74 -3.21
CA GLN A 150 2.50 -14.99 -4.66
C GLN A 150 3.52 -14.18 -5.46
N ALA A 151 3.73 -12.91 -5.13
CA ALA A 151 4.73 -12.06 -5.77
C ALA A 151 6.15 -12.53 -5.43
N PHE A 152 6.37 -12.90 -4.16
CA PHE A 152 7.64 -13.46 -3.72
C PHE A 152 7.94 -14.84 -4.34
N TYR A 153 6.92 -15.65 -4.61
CA TYR A 153 7.09 -16.88 -5.40
C TYR A 153 7.62 -16.57 -6.81
N ILE A 154 7.09 -15.55 -7.48
CA ILE A 154 7.57 -15.13 -8.81
C ILE A 154 9.02 -14.66 -8.71
N ALA A 155 9.37 -13.85 -7.72
CA ALA A 155 10.74 -13.40 -7.49
C ALA A 155 11.68 -14.57 -7.21
N GLY A 156 11.26 -15.55 -6.40
CA GLY A 156 12.01 -16.78 -6.14
C GLY A 156 12.20 -17.63 -7.39
N TYR A 157 11.15 -17.76 -8.21
CA TYR A 157 11.21 -18.48 -9.47
C TYR A 157 12.25 -17.85 -10.41
N MET A 158 12.25 -16.54 -10.55
CA MET A 158 13.25 -15.82 -11.34
C MET A 158 14.66 -15.97 -10.77
N ALA A 159 14.81 -15.87 -9.44
CA ALA A 159 16.11 -16.03 -8.78
C ALA A 159 16.71 -17.43 -9.00
N GLY A 160 15.89 -18.47 -8.90
CA GLY A 160 16.31 -19.86 -9.16
C GLY A 160 16.76 -20.10 -10.59
N LEU A 161 16.11 -19.46 -11.59
CA LEU A 161 16.52 -19.51 -12.99
C LEU A 161 17.88 -18.79 -13.23
N TYR A 162 18.10 -17.68 -12.53
CA TYR A 162 19.21 -16.77 -12.83
C TYR A 162 20.48 -17.04 -12.02
N THR A 163 20.38 -17.66 -10.83
CA THR A 163 21.56 -17.96 -10.00
C THR A 163 22.64 -18.73 -10.76
N LYS A 164 23.89 -18.36 -10.53
CA LYS A 164 25.10 -19.04 -11.09
C LYS A 164 25.79 -19.86 -10.01
N SER A 165 25.69 -19.46 -8.74
CA SER A 165 26.28 -20.22 -7.62
C SER A 165 25.39 -21.41 -7.21
N GLY A 166 24.10 -21.36 -7.52
CA GLY A 166 23.09 -22.30 -7.03
C GLY A 166 22.62 -21.97 -5.61
N THR A 167 23.01 -20.84 -5.04
CA THR A 167 22.58 -20.38 -3.71
C THR A 167 22.07 -18.96 -3.81
N VAL A 168 20.83 -18.75 -3.38
CA VAL A 168 20.19 -17.42 -3.30
C VAL A 168 19.76 -17.12 -1.87
N GLY A 169 19.53 -15.86 -1.56
CA GLY A 169 19.09 -15.42 -0.24
C GLY A 169 17.74 -14.73 -0.26
N ILE A 170 17.02 -14.81 0.86
CA ILE A 170 15.91 -13.90 1.17
C ILE A 170 16.08 -13.36 2.57
N GLN A 171 15.92 -12.05 2.74
CA GLN A 171 15.97 -11.36 4.00
C GLN A 171 14.69 -10.57 4.22
N VAL A 172 13.97 -10.86 5.31
CA VAL A 172 12.72 -10.19 5.69
C VAL A 172 12.87 -9.40 6.99
N GLY A 173 12.01 -8.41 7.22
CA GLY A 173 12.15 -7.47 8.32
C GLY A 173 11.94 -8.10 9.70
N GLY A 174 10.86 -8.84 9.88
CA GLY A 174 10.40 -9.35 11.18
C GLY A 174 9.79 -10.75 11.12
N GLU A 175 9.29 -11.18 12.26
CA GLU A 175 8.72 -12.52 12.49
C GLU A 175 7.20 -12.55 12.37
N GLU A 176 6.60 -11.49 11.81
CA GLU A 176 5.17 -11.40 11.59
C GLU A 176 4.70 -12.43 10.54
N PRO A 177 3.40 -12.75 10.47
CA PRO A 177 2.88 -13.74 9.52
C PRO A 177 3.22 -13.43 8.06
N SER A 178 3.05 -12.19 7.59
CA SER A 178 3.26 -11.82 6.19
C SER A 178 4.70 -12.02 5.72
N PRO A 179 5.74 -11.48 6.39
CA PRO A 179 7.14 -11.74 6.02
C PRO A 179 7.51 -13.22 6.01
N LYS A 180 6.93 -14.03 6.89
CA LYS A 180 7.14 -15.49 6.86
C LYS A 180 6.53 -16.13 5.64
N ALA A 181 5.28 -15.75 5.28
CA ALA A 181 4.62 -16.26 4.09
C ALA A 181 5.37 -15.85 2.81
N GLU A 182 5.85 -14.61 2.74
CA GLU A 182 6.67 -14.09 1.65
C GLU A 182 7.99 -14.87 1.50
N ALA A 183 8.70 -15.13 2.60
CA ALA A 183 9.91 -15.94 2.59
C ALA A 183 9.64 -17.39 2.14
N ASN A 184 8.55 -18.01 2.60
CA ASN A 184 8.15 -19.34 2.19
C ASN A 184 7.76 -19.37 0.70
N GLY A 185 6.98 -18.41 0.23
CA GLY A 185 6.64 -18.27 -1.20
C GLY A 185 7.87 -18.13 -2.08
N PHE A 186 8.84 -17.29 -1.68
CA PHE A 186 10.12 -17.17 -2.39
C PHE A 186 10.86 -18.51 -2.48
N MET A 187 10.97 -19.24 -1.37
CA MET A 187 11.61 -20.55 -1.33
C MET A 187 10.93 -21.56 -2.27
N GLU A 188 9.61 -21.61 -2.25
CA GLU A 188 8.83 -22.47 -3.16
C GLU A 188 9.06 -22.12 -4.63
N GLY A 189 9.11 -20.83 -4.96
CA GLY A 189 9.45 -20.35 -6.30
C GLY A 189 10.84 -20.78 -6.76
N VAL A 190 11.85 -20.67 -5.90
CA VAL A 190 13.23 -21.16 -6.18
C VAL A 190 13.20 -22.66 -6.44
N LEU A 191 12.55 -23.45 -5.59
CA LEU A 191 12.46 -24.91 -5.76
C LEU A 191 11.77 -25.28 -7.07
N ALA A 192 10.70 -24.57 -7.45
CA ALA A 192 9.95 -24.83 -8.66
C ALA A 192 10.77 -24.59 -9.94
N SER A 193 11.65 -23.61 -9.94
CA SER A 193 12.49 -23.27 -11.10
C SER A 193 13.84 -23.99 -11.12
N ASN A 194 14.40 -24.28 -9.95
CA ASN A 194 15.73 -24.92 -9.82
C ASN A 194 15.78 -25.84 -8.59
N PRO A 195 15.38 -27.12 -8.76
CA PRO A 195 15.38 -28.09 -7.64
C PRO A 195 16.76 -28.39 -7.03
N ASN A 196 17.85 -27.94 -7.68
CA ASN A 196 19.22 -28.13 -7.18
C ASN A 196 19.77 -26.89 -6.48
N ALA A 197 19.01 -25.78 -6.45
CA ALA A 197 19.42 -24.59 -5.73
C ALA A 197 19.24 -24.77 -4.21
N SER A 198 19.79 -23.84 -3.46
CA SER A 198 19.56 -23.68 -2.03
C SER A 198 19.18 -22.24 -1.71
N VAL A 199 18.41 -22.06 -0.64
CA VAL A 199 18.03 -20.73 -0.15
C VAL A 199 18.58 -20.54 1.25
N ASP A 200 19.30 -19.43 1.46
CA ASP A 200 19.68 -18.91 2.76
C ASP A 200 18.65 -17.88 3.23
N PHE A 201 18.26 -17.94 4.49
CA PHE A 201 17.21 -17.09 5.06
C PHE A 201 17.73 -16.35 6.29
N ALA A 202 17.33 -15.08 6.44
CA ALA A 202 17.56 -14.34 7.67
C ALA A 202 16.48 -13.27 7.93
N TYR A 203 16.22 -13.00 9.20
CA TYR A 203 15.56 -11.78 9.61
C TYR A 203 16.55 -10.63 9.65
N ALA A 204 16.15 -9.47 9.09
CA ALA A 204 16.98 -8.26 9.05
C ALA A 204 17.24 -7.65 10.44
N GLY A 205 16.41 -8.01 11.42
CA GLY A 205 16.44 -7.43 12.76
C GLY A 205 15.51 -6.24 12.93
N GLY A 206 14.59 -6.05 11.99
CA GLY A 206 13.58 -4.99 11.98
C GLY A 206 13.59 -4.18 10.68
N TYR A 207 12.65 -3.22 10.60
CA TYR A 207 12.41 -2.44 9.38
C TYR A 207 13.20 -1.12 9.30
N GLY A 208 14.00 -0.79 10.31
CA GLY A 208 14.70 0.49 10.42
C GLY A 208 16.19 0.38 10.83
N ASP A 209 16.83 -0.79 10.67
CA ASP A 209 18.24 -1.04 11.02
C ASP A 209 19.06 -1.54 9.83
N PRO A 210 19.51 -0.64 8.92
CA PRO A 210 20.34 -1.03 7.79
C PRO A 210 21.68 -1.67 8.18
N ALA A 211 22.21 -1.34 9.37
CA ALA A 211 23.50 -1.89 9.80
C ALA A 211 23.39 -3.40 10.12
N THR A 212 22.36 -3.79 10.89
CA THR A 212 22.10 -5.21 11.16
C THR A 212 21.72 -5.97 9.89
N ALA A 213 20.90 -5.39 9.02
CA ALA A 213 20.55 -5.99 7.73
C ALA A 213 21.78 -6.25 6.86
N LYS A 214 22.73 -5.29 6.81
CA LYS A 214 24.00 -5.44 6.11
C LYS A 214 24.83 -6.61 6.64
N GLU A 215 24.95 -6.73 7.98
CA GLU A 215 25.68 -7.84 8.60
C GLU A 215 25.10 -9.20 8.21
N LYS A 216 23.77 -9.33 8.20
CA LYS A 216 23.08 -10.55 7.78
C LYS A 216 23.31 -10.86 6.30
N ALA A 217 23.17 -9.83 5.43
CA ALA A 217 23.43 -9.99 3.99
C ALA A 217 24.89 -10.42 3.71
N LEU A 218 25.87 -9.86 4.42
CA LEU A 218 27.27 -10.28 4.31
C LEU A 218 27.46 -11.75 4.74
N ALA A 219 26.74 -12.24 5.73
CA ALA A 219 26.78 -13.65 6.12
C ALA A 219 26.20 -14.55 5.01
N MET A 220 25.07 -14.16 4.39
CA MET A 220 24.49 -14.88 3.24
C MET A 220 25.48 -14.93 2.05
N ILE A 221 26.13 -13.81 1.75
CA ILE A 221 27.15 -13.73 0.70
C ILE A 221 28.33 -14.68 1.00
N ALA A 222 28.77 -14.73 2.26
CA ALA A 222 29.81 -15.65 2.70
C ALA A 222 29.39 -17.12 2.60
N ASN A 223 28.09 -17.42 2.69
CA ASN A 223 27.52 -18.76 2.47
C ASN A 223 27.35 -19.10 0.97
N GLY A 224 27.64 -18.16 0.07
CA GLY A 224 27.66 -18.39 -1.37
C GLY A 224 26.48 -17.81 -2.14
N CYS A 225 25.62 -17.00 -1.50
CA CYS A 225 24.55 -16.34 -2.21
C CYS A 225 25.11 -15.38 -3.27
N ASP A 226 24.62 -15.50 -4.52
CA ASP A 226 24.91 -14.59 -5.62
C ASP A 226 23.73 -13.66 -5.96
N PHE A 227 22.61 -13.82 -5.23
CA PHE A 227 21.43 -12.99 -5.25
C PHE A 227 20.79 -12.95 -3.86
N ILE A 228 20.27 -11.78 -3.44
CA ILE A 228 19.45 -11.64 -2.22
C ILE A 228 18.19 -10.84 -2.55
N GLN A 229 17.02 -11.46 -2.33
CA GLN A 229 15.74 -10.73 -2.23
C GLN A 229 15.65 -10.06 -0.88
N ASN A 230 15.26 -8.80 -0.84
CA ASN A 230 15.05 -8.08 0.41
C ASN A 230 13.63 -7.57 0.55
N ASP A 231 13.11 -7.68 1.78
CA ASP A 231 11.81 -7.24 2.24
C ASP A 231 11.93 -6.80 3.71
N SER A 232 12.52 -5.65 3.94
CA SER A 232 12.76 -5.16 5.30
C SER A 232 12.70 -3.63 5.43
N GLY A 233 11.86 -2.98 4.61
CA GLY A 233 11.63 -1.55 4.66
C GLY A 233 12.93 -0.73 4.54
N ALA A 234 13.18 0.24 5.41
CA ALA A 234 14.39 1.05 5.38
C ALA A 234 15.69 0.25 5.64
N SER A 235 15.60 -0.95 6.24
CA SER A 235 16.73 -1.87 6.42
C SER A 235 17.27 -2.39 5.07
N ASN A 236 16.46 -2.39 4.00
CA ASN A 236 16.86 -2.80 2.64
C ASN A 236 18.12 -2.08 2.14
N ALA A 237 18.34 -0.83 2.54
CA ALA A 237 19.54 -0.08 2.19
C ALA A 237 20.84 -0.80 2.60
N GLY A 238 20.83 -1.52 3.73
CA GLY A 238 21.98 -2.31 4.18
C GLY A 238 22.25 -3.53 3.30
N VAL A 239 21.20 -4.22 2.83
CA VAL A 239 21.33 -5.34 1.89
C VAL A 239 21.90 -4.87 0.56
N VAL A 240 21.38 -3.74 0.03
CA VAL A 240 21.86 -3.14 -1.22
C VAL A 240 23.34 -2.74 -1.10
N GLU A 241 23.74 -2.15 0.03
CA GLU A 241 25.14 -1.80 0.28
C GLU A 241 26.04 -3.05 0.32
N ALA A 242 25.61 -4.12 1.00
CA ALA A 242 26.35 -5.38 1.03
C ALA A 242 26.48 -6.01 -0.38
N ALA A 243 25.40 -6.01 -1.15
CA ALA A 243 25.36 -6.51 -2.52
C ALA A 243 26.31 -5.73 -3.42
N MET A 244 26.28 -4.39 -3.34
CA MET A 244 27.16 -3.50 -4.11
C MET A 244 28.62 -3.73 -3.79
N GLU A 245 29.00 -3.84 -2.53
CA GLU A 245 30.39 -4.06 -2.09
C GLU A 245 30.96 -5.40 -2.56
N ASN A 246 30.10 -6.40 -2.75
CA ASN A 246 30.51 -7.75 -3.12
C ASN A 246 30.18 -8.12 -4.57
N GLY A 247 29.52 -7.23 -5.32
CA GLY A 247 29.20 -7.43 -6.74
C GLY A 247 28.20 -8.55 -6.99
N ILE A 248 27.28 -8.82 -6.03
CA ILE A 248 26.17 -9.76 -6.20
C ILE A 248 24.90 -9.03 -6.60
N LEU A 249 23.89 -9.76 -7.06
CA LEU A 249 22.62 -9.19 -7.44
C LEU A 249 21.68 -9.06 -6.22
N THR A 250 20.73 -8.12 -6.30
CA THR A 250 19.67 -7.97 -5.32
C THR A 250 18.40 -7.43 -5.97
N ALA A 251 17.26 -7.72 -5.39
CA ALA A 251 15.97 -7.11 -5.72
C ALA A 251 15.25 -6.77 -4.40
N GLY A 252 14.30 -5.87 -4.46
CA GLY A 252 13.69 -5.34 -3.26
C GLY A 252 12.17 -5.33 -3.29
N GLU A 253 11.64 -4.73 -2.24
CA GLU A 253 10.25 -4.39 -2.09
C GLU A 253 10.10 -2.87 -2.02
N ILE A 254 9.10 -2.32 -2.69
CA ILE A 254 8.68 -0.90 -2.70
C ILE A 254 9.77 0.06 -3.21
N THR A 255 10.93 0.11 -2.57
CA THR A 255 11.95 1.13 -2.88
C THR A 255 12.90 0.66 -3.98
N ASP A 256 12.96 1.44 -5.06
CA ASP A 256 13.87 1.19 -6.19
C ASP A 256 15.26 1.80 -5.91
N TYR A 257 16.27 0.94 -5.89
CA TYR A 257 17.67 1.31 -5.68
C TYR A 257 18.51 1.33 -6.97
N TRP A 258 17.91 1.29 -8.14
CA TRP A 258 18.61 1.26 -9.43
C TRP A 258 19.64 2.39 -9.59
N ASP A 259 19.26 3.60 -9.21
CA ASP A 259 20.17 4.76 -9.29
C ASP A 259 21.36 4.67 -8.31
N THR A 260 21.26 3.81 -7.31
CA THR A 260 22.30 3.57 -6.31
C THR A 260 23.19 2.40 -6.72
N TYR A 261 22.60 1.34 -7.27
CA TYR A 261 23.30 0.11 -7.61
C TYR A 261 22.74 -0.56 -8.86
N ASN A 262 23.56 -0.65 -9.93
CA ASN A 262 23.18 -1.26 -11.19
C ASN A 262 23.05 -2.81 -11.16
N GLY A 263 23.35 -3.46 -10.06
CA GLY A 263 23.03 -4.85 -9.75
C GLY A 263 21.70 -5.03 -9.03
N PHE A 264 20.93 -3.95 -8.86
CA PHE A 264 19.56 -4.00 -8.37
C PHE A 264 18.62 -4.34 -9.53
N MET A 265 17.92 -5.49 -9.42
CA MET A 265 17.21 -6.07 -10.55
C MET A 265 15.80 -5.50 -10.73
N GLY A 266 15.11 -5.20 -9.64
CA GLY A 266 13.74 -4.68 -9.68
C GLY A 266 13.05 -4.77 -8.33
N ILE A 267 11.78 -4.39 -8.29
CA ILE A 267 10.98 -4.36 -7.08
C ILE A 267 9.67 -5.15 -7.19
N ILE A 268 9.23 -5.62 -6.03
CA ILE A 268 7.84 -5.99 -5.76
C ILE A 268 7.17 -4.76 -5.17
N GLY A 269 6.05 -4.32 -5.73
CA GLY A 269 5.26 -3.21 -5.21
C GLY A 269 4.13 -3.71 -4.32
N ILE A 270 3.72 -2.87 -3.36
CA ILE A 270 2.52 -3.07 -2.55
C ILE A 270 1.50 -2.01 -2.93
N GLY A 271 0.29 -2.43 -3.28
CA GLY A 271 -0.75 -1.59 -3.86
C GLY A 271 -1.60 -0.84 -2.83
N PHE A 272 -1.01 -0.09 -1.93
CA PHE A 272 -1.73 0.78 -1.00
C PHE A 272 -2.60 1.79 -1.74
N GLY A 273 -2.11 2.32 -2.86
CA GLY A 273 -2.84 3.25 -3.72
C GLY A 273 -4.05 2.62 -4.40
N ASN A 274 -4.00 1.34 -4.76
CA ASN A 274 -5.15 0.64 -5.30
C ASN A 274 -6.26 0.53 -4.26
N VAL A 275 -5.91 0.15 -3.02
CA VAL A 275 -6.88 0.10 -1.90
C VAL A 275 -7.51 1.45 -1.62
N ALA A 276 -6.72 2.53 -1.60
CA ALA A 276 -7.26 3.88 -1.39
C ALA A 276 -8.22 4.28 -2.51
N TYR A 277 -7.88 3.99 -3.76
CA TYR A 277 -8.74 4.24 -4.91
C TYR A 277 -10.05 3.46 -4.82
N ASP A 278 -9.97 2.15 -4.58
CA ASP A 278 -11.14 1.25 -4.50
C ASP A 278 -12.06 1.64 -3.34
N ALA A 279 -11.50 2.06 -2.20
CA ALA A 279 -12.28 2.51 -1.05
C ALA A 279 -13.07 3.79 -1.37
N ILE A 280 -12.44 4.75 -2.04
CA ILE A 280 -13.10 6.00 -2.46
C ILE A 280 -14.12 5.71 -3.55
N GLU A 281 -13.78 4.91 -4.56
CA GLU A 281 -14.71 4.52 -5.63
C GLU A 281 -15.95 3.84 -5.07
N SER A 282 -15.78 2.86 -4.18
CA SER A 282 -16.90 2.13 -3.57
C SER A 282 -17.79 3.03 -2.72
N LEU A 283 -17.20 4.01 -2.00
CA LEU A 283 -17.96 5.02 -1.26
C LEU A 283 -18.84 5.87 -2.19
N VAL A 284 -18.23 6.45 -3.23
CA VAL A 284 -18.93 7.31 -4.20
C VAL A 284 -20.04 6.56 -4.91
N ASN A 285 -19.79 5.29 -5.27
CA ASN A 285 -20.79 4.45 -5.95
C ASN A 285 -21.85 3.87 -5.00
N GLY A 286 -21.77 4.11 -3.68
CA GLY A 286 -22.69 3.60 -2.68
C GLY A 286 -22.62 2.08 -2.47
N SER A 287 -21.48 1.48 -2.80
CA SER A 287 -21.20 0.03 -2.68
C SER A 287 -20.12 -0.30 -1.65
N TYR A 288 -19.88 0.60 -0.70
CA TYR A 288 -18.83 0.44 0.30
C TYR A 288 -18.99 -0.86 1.10
N PRO A 289 -17.97 -1.74 1.16
CA PRO A 289 -18.09 -3.08 1.74
C PRO A 289 -17.84 -3.06 3.27
N GLY A 290 -18.56 -2.18 3.98
CA GLY A 290 -18.45 -2.09 5.43
C GLY A 290 -18.82 -3.41 6.13
N GLY A 291 -18.01 -3.80 7.11
CA GLY A 291 -18.13 -5.07 7.84
C GLY A 291 -17.43 -6.23 7.17
N GLU A 292 -16.79 -6.03 6.04
CA GLU A 292 -16.05 -7.07 5.32
C GLU A 292 -14.54 -7.01 5.61
N HIS A 293 -13.94 -8.20 5.66
CA HIS A 293 -12.49 -8.42 5.61
C HIS A 293 -12.12 -8.88 4.20
N SER A 294 -11.16 -8.22 3.58
CA SER A 294 -10.71 -8.56 2.23
C SER A 294 -9.22 -8.87 2.22
N ILE A 295 -8.84 -9.86 1.40
CA ILE A 295 -7.45 -10.21 1.15
C ILE A 295 -7.04 -9.63 -0.20
N TYR A 296 -6.01 -8.82 -0.21
CA TYR A 296 -5.43 -8.23 -1.41
C TYR A 296 -4.09 -8.92 -1.71
N GLY A 297 -4.14 -9.86 -2.64
CA GLY A 297 -2.97 -10.54 -3.20
C GLY A 297 -2.58 -9.99 -4.57
N LEU A 298 -2.00 -10.86 -5.38
CA LEU A 298 -1.54 -10.52 -6.73
C LEU A 298 -2.71 -10.20 -7.69
N ALA A 299 -3.84 -10.90 -7.55
CA ALA A 299 -5.00 -10.74 -8.44
C ALA A 299 -5.74 -9.43 -8.20
N GLU A 300 -5.81 -8.98 -6.95
CA GLU A 300 -6.46 -7.74 -6.52
C GLU A 300 -5.53 -6.52 -6.67
N GLY A 301 -4.26 -6.75 -7.05
CA GLY A 301 -3.26 -5.68 -7.14
C GLY A 301 -2.79 -5.18 -5.76
N GLY A 302 -2.95 -6.01 -4.71
CA GLY A 302 -2.39 -5.75 -3.38
C GLY A 302 -0.88 -5.90 -3.35
N TYR A 303 -0.38 -6.89 -4.09
CA TYR A 303 1.02 -7.01 -4.46
C TYR A 303 1.15 -7.08 -5.97
N TYR A 304 2.25 -6.59 -6.52
CA TYR A 304 2.52 -6.65 -7.95
C TYR A 304 4.02 -6.69 -8.23
N MET A 305 4.40 -7.33 -9.34
CA MET A 305 5.74 -7.22 -9.90
C MET A 305 5.83 -5.90 -10.65
N ASP A 306 6.75 -5.01 -10.28
CA ASP A 306 7.05 -3.82 -11.09
C ASP A 306 7.90 -4.22 -12.30
N TRP A 307 7.22 -4.72 -13.33
CA TRP A 307 7.90 -5.21 -14.54
C TRP A 307 8.74 -4.14 -15.21
N ASP A 308 8.39 -2.87 -15.13
CA ASP A 308 9.18 -1.77 -15.71
C ASP A 308 10.57 -1.70 -15.06
N SER A 309 10.67 -1.93 -13.75
CA SER A 309 11.95 -1.98 -13.04
C SER A 309 12.81 -3.16 -13.47
N TYR A 310 12.22 -4.34 -13.63
CA TYR A 310 12.92 -5.53 -14.12
C TYR A 310 13.32 -5.42 -15.60
N GLU A 311 12.46 -4.85 -16.45
CA GLU A 311 12.77 -4.61 -17.88
C GLU A 311 13.92 -3.62 -18.05
N ARG A 312 13.98 -2.58 -17.23
CA ARG A 312 15.12 -1.65 -17.19
C ARG A 312 16.43 -2.37 -16.87
N TYR A 313 16.40 -3.32 -15.92
CA TYR A 313 17.59 -4.18 -15.66
C TYR A 313 17.96 -5.02 -16.89
N ALA A 314 16.98 -5.60 -17.57
CA ALA A 314 17.20 -6.41 -18.77
C ALA A 314 17.73 -5.60 -19.97
N GLU A 315 17.36 -4.35 -20.11
CA GLU A 315 17.95 -3.45 -21.15
C GLU A 315 19.48 -3.37 -20.99
N ALA A 316 19.97 -3.33 -19.76
CA ALA A 316 21.41 -3.34 -19.47
C ALA A 316 22.02 -4.76 -19.47
N ASN A 317 21.21 -5.81 -19.27
CA ASN A 317 21.60 -7.19 -19.12
C ASN A 317 20.72 -8.11 -19.97
N PRO A 318 20.89 -8.17 -21.29
CA PRO A 318 19.98 -8.86 -22.22
C PRO A 318 19.72 -10.33 -21.92
N ASP A 319 20.68 -11.03 -21.31
CA ASP A 319 20.53 -12.45 -20.91
C ASP A 319 19.42 -12.64 -19.83
N PHE A 320 18.98 -11.56 -19.18
CA PHE A 320 17.92 -11.57 -18.19
C PHE A 320 16.51 -11.53 -18.80
N SER A 321 16.38 -11.17 -20.07
CA SER A 321 15.07 -11.03 -20.72
C SER A 321 14.24 -12.34 -20.70
N GLU A 322 14.88 -13.49 -20.88
CA GLU A 322 14.21 -14.80 -20.81
C GLU A 322 13.69 -15.11 -19.39
N VAL A 323 14.37 -14.60 -18.35
CA VAL A 323 13.95 -14.76 -16.96
C VAL A 323 12.71 -13.93 -16.67
N ILE A 324 12.64 -12.68 -17.19
CA ILE A 324 11.46 -11.82 -17.09
C ILE A 324 10.24 -12.49 -17.76
N GLU A 325 10.40 -12.97 -18.99
CA GLU A 325 9.30 -13.64 -19.70
C GLU A 325 8.80 -14.88 -18.97
N ALA A 326 9.72 -15.63 -18.33
CA ALA A 326 9.35 -16.75 -17.48
C ALA A 326 8.60 -16.29 -16.22
N GLY A 327 9.02 -15.20 -15.57
CA GLY A 327 8.35 -14.61 -14.44
C GLY A 327 6.92 -14.15 -14.78
N LYS A 328 6.74 -13.41 -15.89
CA LYS A 328 5.43 -13.00 -16.40
C LYS A 328 4.51 -14.19 -16.69
N ALA A 329 5.06 -15.27 -17.27
CA ALA A 329 4.30 -16.48 -17.52
C ALA A 329 3.85 -17.19 -16.23
N VAL A 330 4.65 -17.13 -15.16
CA VAL A 330 4.29 -17.67 -13.84
C VAL A 330 3.22 -16.78 -13.19
N GLU A 331 3.32 -15.47 -13.31
CA GLU A 331 2.32 -14.53 -12.81
C GLU A 331 0.92 -14.85 -13.40
N GLU A 332 0.84 -15.04 -14.73
CA GLU A 332 -0.41 -15.40 -15.39
C GLU A 332 -0.98 -16.75 -14.90
N LYS A 333 -0.12 -17.72 -14.62
CA LYS A 333 -0.52 -19.02 -14.08
C LYS A 333 -1.06 -18.93 -12.65
N ILE A 334 -0.45 -18.06 -11.82
CA ILE A 334 -0.95 -17.79 -10.46
C ILE A 334 -2.30 -17.08 -10.57
N LYS A 335 -2.42 -16.02 -11.36
CA LYS A 335 -3.67 -15.29 -11.57
C LYS A 335 -4.80 -16.15 -12.13
N SER A 336 -4.48 -17.13 -12.96
CA SER A 336 -5.47 -18.08 -13.49
C SER A 336 -5.80 -19.24 -12.56
N GLY A 337 -5.07 -19.39 -11.43
CA GLY A 337 -5.22 -20.51 -10.49
C GLY A 337 -4.59 -21.82 -10.98
N GLU A 338 -3.78 -21.81 -12.04
CA GLU A 338 -3.00 -22.99 -12.47
C GLU A 338 -1.87 -23.31 -11.47
N ILE A 339 -1.30 -22.27 -10.87
CA ILE A 339 -0.36 -22.37 -9.74
C ILE A 339 -1.04 -21.77 -8.52
N THR A 340 -1.06 -22.53 -7.43
CA THR A 340 -1.50 -22.07 -6.11
C THR A 340 -0.26 -21.94 -5.23
N VAL A 341 -0.11 -20.80 -4.57
CA VAL A 341 0.91 -20.54 -3.57
C VAL A 341 0.19 -20.41 -2.23
N ASP A 342 0.56 -21.21 -1.26
CA ASP A 342 -0.09 -21.21 0.05
C ASP A 342 0.43 -20.05 0.92
N TYR A 343 -0.48 -19.37 1.64
CA TYR A 343 -0.10 -18.39 2.65
C TYR A 343 0.44 -19.12 3.89
N ASN A 344 1.70 -19.58 3.79
CA ASN A 344 2.37 -20.37 4.81
C ASN A 344 3.13 -19.48 5.78
N THR A 345 2.63 -19.32 7.00
CA THR A 345 3.20 -18.51 8.08
C THR A 345 4.10 -19.28 9.05
N ASP A 346 4.41 -20.54 8.75
CA ASP A 346 5.38 -21.32 9.51
C ASP A 346 6.77 -20.69 9.44
N GLU A 347 7.62 -20.99 10.42
CA GLU A 347 9.00 -20.49 10.43
C GLU A 347 9.75 -20.90 9.14
N PRO A 348 10.24 -19.94 8.34
CA PRO A 348 10.86 -20.23 7.06
C PRO A 348 12.09 -21.14 7.22
N ASN A 349 12.07 -22.26 6.53
CA ASN A 349 13.13 -23.26 6.59
C ASN A 349 13.26 -24.01 5.27
N TRP A 350 14.36 -23.76 4.57
CA TRP A 350 14.63 -24.40 3.28
C TRP A 350 14.55 -25.93 3.34
N SER A 351 15.04 -26.55 4.43
CA SER A 351 14.98 -28.00 4.57
C SER A 351 13.56 -28.57 4.67
N SER A 352 12.60 -27.80 5.14
CA SER A 352 11.18 -28.21 5.17
C SER A 352 10.48 -28.03 3.82
N ILE A 353 10.95 -27.13 2.98
CA ILE A 353 10.44 -26.89 1.63
C ILE A 353 10.88 -28.00 0.66
N VAL A 354 12.13 -28.47 0.76
CA VAL A 354 12.66 -29.52 -0.13
C VAL A 354 12.28 -30.94 0.27
N GLY A 355 11.71 -31.17 1.47
CA GLY A 355 11.19 -32.45 1.96
C GLY A 355 12.29 -33.36 2.53
#